data_e08a8d427397f312189172aa238d1e8d
#
_entry.id   e08a8d427397f312189172aa238d1e8d
#
_cell.length_a   1.000
_cell.length_b   1.000
_cell.length_c   1.000
_cell.angle_alpha   90.00
_cell.angle_beta   90.00
_cell.angle_gamma   90.00
#
_symmetry.space_group_name_H-M   'P 1'
#
loop_
_entity.id
_entity.type
_entity.pdbx_description
1 polymer ?
#
loop_
_entity_poly.entity_id
_entity_poly.type
_entity_poly.pdbx_seq_one_letter_code
_entity_poly.pdbx_strand_id
1 'polypeptide(L)'
;MKKIPFIILLLCAVFYQNIVWAQSSEIKPRMRVIVDNDFSGDPDGLFQMAHLLLSPSVEIRGIIGSHLSVKDGFDPSTTQAENAAKKAKELLKIMNLEEKLAVVAGSNTGMTDENTPVKSAGVDLIINEALRTDTKQPLYVLCGAGLTEIASALLTKPEIADKITLIWIGGPEHSDIALPPPGYSKVEYNLNIDPKAAMAVFNKTAVKLWQIPRNVYRQALFPYSHLVTKVKPQGKLGEYLYKELHRLMSRVGRIGETYILGDSPLVLFTALQSYFEADPSSSFYAVKQAPKINSDGQYQYNHEGRNIRVYTQIDNYLMFSDFLAKLEMNK
;
A
#
# COMPACT_ATOMS: atom_id res chain seq x y z
N MET A 1 13.52 -16.95 -61.37
CA MET A 1 12.91 -16.10 -60.31
C MET A 1 12.97 -16.87 -59.01
N LYS A 2 13.90 -16.50 -58.11
CA LYS A 2 14.15 -17.22 -56.85
C LYS A 2 13.19 -16.71 -55.78
N LYS A 3 12.34 -17.60 -55.27
CA LYS A 3 11.52 -17.36 -54.08
C LYS A 3 12.42 -17.39 -52.84
N ILE A 4 12.71 -16.27 -52.22
CA ILE A 4 13.41 -16.15 -50.93
C ILE A 4 12.36 -15.97 -49.84
N PRO A 5 12.53 -16.58 -48.69
CA PRO A 5 11.43 -17.16 -47.94
C PRO A 5 10.89 -16.26 -46.87
N PHE A 6 9.58 -16.31 -46.74
CA PHE A 6 8.75 -15.77 -45.67
C PHE A 6 9.11 -16.29 -44.26
N ILE A 7 10.03 -17.26 -44.17
CA ILE A 7 10.42 -17.93 -42.92
C ILE A 7 11.37 -17.09 -42.04
N ILE A 8 12.15 -16.17 -42.63
CA ILE A 8 13.12 -15.36 -41.88
C ILE A 8 12.45 -14.26 -41.06
N LEU A 9 11.31 -13.71 -41.52
CA LEU A 9 10.58 -12.67 -40.80
C LEU A 9 9.86 -13.21 -39.53
N LEU A 10 9.43 -14.49 -39.57
CA LEU A 10 8.77 -15.13 -38.42
C LEU A 10 9.75 -15.45 -37.28
N LEU A 11 10.98 -15.82 -37.62
CA LEU A 11 12.04 -16.10 -36.64
C LEU A 11 12.52 -14.84 -35.89
N CYS A 12 12.56 -13.68 -36.55
CA CYS A 12 12.90 -12.41 -35.87
C CYS A 12 11.82 -11.94 -34.90
N ALA A 13 10.54 -12.16 -35.23
CA ALA A 13 9.44 -11.78 -34.31
C ALA A 13 9.40 -12.65 -33.05
N VAL A 14 9.74 -13.95 -33.16
CA VAL A 14 9.82 -14.86 -32.00
C VAL A 14 11.03 -14.54 -31.11
N PHE A 15 12.15 -14.11 -31.70
CA PHE A 15 13.33 -13.68 -30.93
C PHE A 15 13.10 -12.36 -30.17
N TYR A 16 12.35 -11.42 -30.74
CA TYR A 16 12.05 -10.15 -30.04
C TYR A 16 11.11 -10.35 -28.84
N GLN A 17 10.15 -11.26 -28.90
CA GLN A 17 9.30 -11.59 -27.77
C GLN A 17 10.05 -12.28 -26.61
N ASN A 18 11.07 -13.08 -26.92
CA ASN A 18 11.87 -13.77 -25.91
C ASN A 18 12.86 -12.83 -25.15
N ILE A 19 13.30 -11.73 -25.78
CA ILE A 19 14.24 -10.78 -25.15
C ILE A 19 13.53 -9.96 -24.05
N VAL A 20 12.27 -9.61 -24.23
CA VAL A 20 11.50 -8.86 -23.23
C VAL A 20 11.20 -9.74 -22.00
N TRP A 21 11.02 -11.04 -22.16
CA TRP A 21 10.83 -11.99 -21.05
C TRP A 21 12.12 -12.38 -20.32
N ALA A 22 13.27 -12.33 -20.98
CA ALA A 22 14.56 -12.64 -20.37
C ALA A 22 15.03 -11.58 -19.37
N GLN A 23 14.67 -10.30 -19.58
CA GLN A 23 15.02 -9.21 -18.66
C GLN A 23 14.21 -9.21 -17.37
N SER A 24 13.01 -9.80 -17.36
CA SER A 24 12.18 -9.95 -16.15
C SER A 24 12.59 -11.13 -15.24
N SER A 25 13.46 -12.04 -15.73
CA SER A 25 13.85 -13.25 -15.00
C SER A 25 14.98 -13.05 -13.98
N GLU A 26 15.65 -11.90 -13.97
CA GLU A 26 16.78 -11.63 -13.07
C GLU A 26 16.33 -11.19 -11.66
N ILE A 27 15.21 -10.46 -11.57
CA ILE A 27 14.66 -10.02 -10.28
C ILE A 27 13.65 -11.03 -9.78
N LYS A 28 13.97 -11.69 -8.66
CA LYS A 28 13.08 -12.67 -8.02
C LYS A 28 12.41 -12.08 -6.79
N PRO A 29 11.19 -12.52 -6.46
CA PRO A 29 10.53 -12.13 -5.24
C PRO A 29 11.38 -12.46 -4.00
N ARG A 30 11.52 -11.50 -3.11
CA ARG A 30 12.34 -11.60 -1.89
C ARG A 30 11.50 -11.60 -0.63
N MET A 31 10.24 -11.23 -0.75
CA MET A 31 9.29 -11.15 0.34
C MET A 31 7.88 -11.41 -0.18
N ARG A 32 7.03 -11.85 0.71
CA ARG A 32 5.60 -11.97 0.52
C ARG A 32 4.92 -10.71 1.06
N VAL A 33 3.92 -10.22 0.33
CA VAL A 33 3.15 -9.05 0.76
C VAL A 33 1.65 -9.32 0.69
N ILE A 34 0.91 -8.84 1.68
CA ILE A 34 -0.54 -8.64 1.62
C ILE A 34 -0.77 -7.14 1.57
N VAL A 35 -1.60 -6.69 0.64
CA VAL A 35 -2.02 -5.28 0.53
C VAL A 35 -3.39 -5.16 1.18
N ASP A 36 -3.53 -4.22 2.11
CA ASP A 36 -4.76 -3.91 2.83
C ASP A 36 -5.02 -2.40 2.67
N ASN A 37 -6.01 -2.05 1.82
CA ASN A 37 -6.18 -0.65 1.43
C ASN A 37 -7.64 -0.32 1.09
N ASP A 38 -8.02 0.93 1.32
CA ASP A 38 -9.35 1.50 1.09
C ASP A 38 -9.51 2.04 -0.35
N PHE A 39 -9.33 1.17 -1.35
CA PHE A 39 -9.36 1.53 -2.78
C PHE A 39 -10.64 2.25 -3.25
N SER A 40 -11.71 2.28 -2.47
CA SER A 40 -12.92 3.09 -2.72
C SER A 40 -12.78 4.53 -2.19
N GLY A 41 -11.70 4.83 -1.47
CA GLY A 41 -11.31 6.15 -0.98
C GLY A 41 -10.72 7.03 -2.07
N ASP A 42 -9.67 7.76 -1.69
CA ASP A 42 -8.94 8.51 -2.70
C ASP A 42 -8.10 7.57 -3.59
N PRO A 43 -7.69 7.99 -4.79
CA PRO A 43 -7.07 7.07 -5.75
C PRO A 43 -5.61 6.75 -5.50
N ASP A 44 -4.96 7.25 -4.44
CA ASP A 44 -3.53 7.03 -4.19
C ASP A 44 -3.21 5.53 -3.94
N GLY A 45 -4.12 4.79 -3.30
CA GLY A 45 -4.03 3.34 -3.16
C GLY A 45 -4.01 2.60 -4.51
N LEU A 46 -4.69 3.11 -5.55
CA LEU A 46 -4.64 2.54 -6.91
C LEU A 46 -3.26 2.74 -7.56
N PHE A 47 -2.61 3.89 -7.33
CA PHE A 47 -1.25 4.14 -7.80
C PHE A 47 -0.25 3.24 -7.09
N GLN A 48 -0.36 3.13 -5.77
CA GLN A 48 0.44 2.23 -4.95
C GLN A 48 0.32 0.78 -5.44
N MET A 49 -0.91 0.29 -5.61
CA MET A 49 -1.17 -1.08 -6.04
C MET A 49 -0.65 -1.34 -7.47
N ALA A 50 -0.89 -0.42 -8.42
CA ALA A 50 -0.35 -0.53 -9.77
C ALA A 50 1.19 -0.63 -9.76
N HIS A 51 1.85 0.22 -8.98
CA HIS A 51 3.31 0.22 -8.83
C HIS A 51 3.81 -1.12 -8.24
N LEU A 52 3.13 -1.62 -7.20
CA LEU A 52 3.50 -2.89 -6.57
C LEU A 52 3.31 -4.09 -7.52
N LEU A 53 2.21 -4.11 -8.28
CA LEU A 53 1.93 -5.14 -9.31
C LEU A 53 2.97 -5.17 -10.44
N LEU A 54 3.60 -4.04 -10.74
CA LEU A 54 4.70 -3.91 -11.69
C LEU A 54 6.07 -4.23 -11.08
N SER A 55 6.13 -4.64 -9.81
CA SER A 55 7.38 -4.82 -9.06
C SER A 55 7.70 -6.32 -8.86
N PRO A 56 8.62 -6.91 -9.65
CA PRO A 56 8.91 -8.35 -9.60
C PRO A 56 9.65 -8.81 -8.32
N SER A 57 10.13 -7.88 -7.51
CA SER A 57 10.88 -8.19 -6.27
C SER A 57 10.00 -8.57 -5.08
N VAL A 58 8.68 -8.51 -5.22
CA VAL A 58 7.70 -8.90 -4.19
C VAL A 58 6.74 -9.96 -4.73
N GLU A 59 6.29 -10.84 -3.86
CA GLU A 59 5.23 -11.82 -4.14
C GLU A 59 3.95 -11.36 -3.43
N ILE A 60 2.97 -10.86 -4.21
CA ILE A 60 1.68 -10.45 -3.67
C ILE A 60 0.85 -11.71 -3.38
N ARG A 61 0.50 -11.92 -2.10
CA ARG A 61 -0.23 -13.10 -1.63
C ARG A 61 -1.73 -12.88 -1.53
N GLY A 62 -2.15 -11.62 -1.54
CA GLY A 62 -3.54 -11.25 -1.56
C GLY A 62 -3.72 -9.75 -1.40
N ILE A 63 -4.92 -9.30 -1.74
CA ILE A 63 -5.33 -7.91 -1.71
C ILE A 63 -6.63 -7.85 -0.92
N ILE A 64 -6.68 -6.98 0.08
CA ILE A 64 -7.83 -6.74 0.94
C ILE A 64 -8.37 -5.35 0.62
N GLY A 65 -9.64 -5.26 0.27
CA GLY A 65 -10.36 -3.99 0.20
C GLY A 65 -10.87 -3.63 1.59
N SER A 66 -10.41 -2.52 2.15
CA SER A 66 -10.76 -2.05 3.49
C SER A 66 -11.86 -1.01 3.48
N HIS A 67 -12.53 -0.85 4.63
CA HIS A 67 -13.51 0.22 4.83
C HIS A 67 -12.84 1.57 5.13
N LEU A 68 -13.61 2.62 4.97
CA LEU A 68 -13.34 3.99 5.36
C LEU A 68 -14.09 4.34 6.65
N SER A 69 -13.94 5.55 7.14
CA SER A 69 -14.80 6.07 8.21
C SER A 69 -16.28 6.03 7.81
N VAL A 70 -17.15 5.92 8.80
CA VAL A 70 -18.62 5.92 8.56
C VAL A 70 -19.04 7.20 7.85
N LYS A 71 -19.76 7.07 6.73
CA LYS A 71 -20.21 8.19 5.88
C LYS A 71 -19.06 9.03 5.32
N ASP A 72 -17.94 8.39 5.00
CA ASP A 72 -16.80 9.08 4.39
C ASP A 72 -17.19 9.78 3.09
N GLY A 73 -16.55 10.92 2.81
CA GLY A 73 -16.86 11.74 1.62
C GLY A 73 -16.50 11.08 0.28
N PHE A 74 -15.60 10.12 0.28
CA PHE A 74 -15.24 9.34 -0.92
C PHE A 74 -16.26 8.22 -1.19
N ASP A 75 -16.62 7.48 -0.15
CA ASP A 75 -17.61 6.39 -0.22
C ASP A 75 -18.52 6.43 1.01
N PRO A 76 -19.69 7.08 0.93
CA PRO A 76 -20.63 7.16 2.04
C PRO A 76 -21.49 5.90 2.25
N SER A 77 -21.25 4.83 1.47
CA SER A 77 -22.02 3.59 1.53
C SER A 77 -21.69 2.79 2.80
N THR A 78 -22.48 1.74 3.05
CA THR A 78 -22.25 0.75 4.11
C THR A 78 -21.50 -0.49 3.61
N THR A 79 -21.07 -0.49 2.35
CA THR A 79 -20.39 -1.60 1.66
C THR A 79 -19.01 -1.16 1.16
N GLN A 80 -18.32 -0.34 1.96
CA GLN A 80 -17.05 0.29 1.58
C GLN A 80 -15.95 -0.75 1.27
N ALA A 81 -15.84 -1.80 2.09
CA ALA A 81 -14.84 -2.86 1.88
C ALA A 81 -15.10 -3.65 0.59
N GLU A 82 -16.36 -3.98 0.27
CA GLU A 82 -16.71 -4.60 -1.00
C GLU A 82 -16.46 -3.68 -2.19
N ASN A 83 -16.73 -2.36 -2.04
CA ASN A 83 -16.45 -1.37 -3.08
C ASN A 83 -14.94 -1.25 -3.30
N ALA A 84 -14.13 -1.23 -2.25
CA ALA A 84 -12.68 -1.23 -2.32
C ALA A 84 -12.17 -2.51 -3.03
N ALA A 85 -12.67 -3.68 -2.65
CA ALA A 85 -12.33 -4.94 -3.31
C ALA A 85 -12.74 -4.95 -4.80
N LYS A 86 -13.88 -4.35 -5.15
CA LYS A 86 -14.31 -4.19 -6.54
C LYS A 86 -13.36 -3.29 -7.34
N LYS A 87 -12.92 -2.17 -6.76
CA LYS A 87 -11.91 -1.28 -7.37
C LYS A 87 -10.57 -1.97 -7.60
N ALA A 88 -10.10 -2.75 -6.64
CA ALA A 88 -8.91 -3.56 -6.78
C ALA A 88 -9.05 -4.58 -7.93
N LYS A 89 -10.18 -5.29 -8.03
CA LYS A 89 -10.46 -6.22 -9.15
C LYS A 89 -10.52 -5.50 -10.49
N GLU A 90 -11.06 -4.29 -10.56
CA GLU A 90 -11.08 -3.47 -11.78
C GLU A 90 -9.65 -3.17 -12.26
N LEU A 91 -8.75 -2.78 -11.35
CA LEU A 91 -7.34 -2.55 -11.67
C LEU A 91 -6.64 -3.83 -12.16
N LEU A 92 -6.85 -4.97 -11.47
CA LEU A 92 -6.31 -6.26 -11.90
C LEU A 92 -6.78 -6.64 -13.31
N LYS A 93 -8.07 -6.41 -13.63
CA LYS A 93 -8.61 -6.66 -14.98
C LYS A 93 -7.93 -5.81 -16.05
N ILE A 94 -7.69 -4.52 -15.76
CA ILE A 94 -6.98 -3.62 -16.68
C ILE A 94 -5.56 -4.15 -16.97
N MET A 95 -4.94 -4.78 -15.96
CA MET A 95 -3.59 -5.34 -16.04
C MET A 95 -3.55 -6.81 -16.49
N ASN A 96 -4.69 -7.45 -16.80
CA ASN A 96 -4.85 -8.88 -17.12
C ASN A 96 -4.29 -9.82 -16.02
N LEU A 97 -4.57 -9.49 -14.76
CA LEU A 97 -4.10 -10.22 -13.58
C LEU A 97 -5.24 -10.76 -12.69
N GLU A 98 -6.50 -10.65 -13.10
CA GLU A 98 -7.68 -11.00 -12.29
C GLU A 98 -7.72 -12.47 -11.85
N GLU A 99 -7.20 -13.37 -12.67
CA GLU A 99 -7.16 -14.80 -12.35
C GLU A 99 -5.91 -15.22 -11.55
N LYS A 100 -4.99 -14.30 -11.32
CA LYS A 100 -3.69 -14.61 -10.70
C LYS A 100 -3.61 -14.25 -9.23
N LEU A 101 -4.45 -13.31 -8.78
CA LEU A 101 -4.37 -12.75 -7.44
C LEU A 101 -5.73 -12.75 -6.74
N ALA A 102 -5.74 -13.24 -5.50
CA ALA A 102 -6.92 -13.20 -4.66
C ALA A 102 -7.21 -11.76 -4.20
N VAL A 103 -8.45 -11.32 -4.42
CA VAL A 103 -8.97 -10.05 -3.87
C VAL A 103 -10.18 -10.36 -3.01
N VAL A 104 -10.11 -10.00 -1.75
CA VAL A 104 -11.18 -10.20 -0.77
C VAL A 104 -11.62 -8.87 -0.17
N ALA A 105 -12.86 -8.82 0.29
CA ALA A 105 -13.32 -7.72 1.12
C ALA A 105 -12.91 -7.96 2.58
N GLY A 106 -12.50 -6.90 3.25
CA GLY A 106 -12.38 -6.83 4.68
C GLY A 106 -13.75 -6.67 5.35
N SER A 107 -13.76 -6.16 6.58
CA SER A 107 -14.97 -5.76 7.27
C SER A 107 -15.49 -4.43 6.72
N ASN A 108 -16.80 -4.25 6.63
CA ASN A 108 -17.40 -2.94 6.33
C ASN A 108 -17.50 -2.02 7.56
N THR A 109 -17.14 -2.53 8.72
CA THR A 109 -17.24 -1.78 9.97
C THR A 109 -15.97 -1.97 10.79
N GLY A 110 -15.55 -0.92 11.46
CA GLY A 110 -14.46 -0.99 12.44
C GLY A 110 -14.80 -1.86 13.65
N MET A 111 -13.81 -2.08 14.51
CA MET A 111 -13.95 -2.80 15.76
C MET A 111 -14.83 -2.04 16.74
N THR A 112 -15.65 -2.77 17.51
CA THR A 112 -16.53 -2.17 18.54
C THR A 112 -15.74 -1.67 19.74
N ASP A 113 -14.67 -2.38 20.08
CA ASP A 113 -13.70 -2.04 21.13
C ASP A 113 -12.33 -2.63 20.78
N GLU A 114 -11.31 -2.29 21.52
CA GLU A 114 -9.93 -2.71 21.28
C GLU A 114 -9.62 -4.19 21.61
N ASN A 115 -10.61 -4.97 22.04
CA ASN A 115 -10.46 -6.38 22.41
C ASN A 115 -11.25 -7.34 21.51
N THR A 116 -12.27 -6.82 20.84
CA THR A 116 -13.23 -7.63 20.07
C THR A 116 -12.88 -7.61 18.58
N PRO A 117 -12.24 -8.67 18.06
CA PRO A 117 -11.88 -8.73 16.65
C PRO A 117 -13.12 -8.85 15.76
N VAL A 118 -13.09 -8.21 14.60
CA VAL A 118 -14.07 -8.45 13.54
C VAL A 118 -13.73 -9.73 12.79
N LYS A 119 -14.72 -10.31 12.12
CA LYS A 119 -14.56 -11.46 11.21
C LYS A 119 -14.69 -10.97 9.77
N SER A 120 -13.70 -11.27 8.95
CA SER A 120 -13.73 -10.99 7.51
C SER A 120 -12.84 -11.95 6.75
N ALA A 121 -13.04 -12.04 5.44
CA ALA A 121 -12.12 -12.79 4.58
C ALA A 121 -10.71 -12.20 4.57
N GLY A 122 -10.56 -10.90 4.83
CA GLY A 122 -9.26 -10.23 4.99
C GLY A 122 -8.51 -10.71 6.23
N VAL A 123 -9.20 -10.85 7.36
CA VAL A 123 -8.63 -11.40 8.61
C VAL A 123 -8.14 -12.84 8.38
N ASP A 124 -8.96 -13.67 7.76
CA ASP A 124 -8.59 -15.08 7.47
C ASP A 124 -7.39 -15.15 6.51
N LEU A 125 -7.33 -14.29 5.51
CA LEU A 125 -6.20 -14.21 4.58
C LEU A 125 -4.89 -13.90 5.30
N ILE A 126 -4.87 -12.92 6.20
CA ILE A 126 -3.68 -12.54 6.98
C ILE A 126 -3.24 -13.72 7.86
N ILE A 127 -4.17 -14.33 8.59
CA ILE A 127 -3.86 -15.45 9.49
C ILE A 127 -3.30 -16.63 8.71
N ASN A 128 -3.96 -17.05 7.64
CA ASN A 128 -3.57 -18.20 6.84
C ASN A 128 -2.19 -18.01 6.20
N GLU A 129 -1.90 -16.81 5.66
CA GLU A 129 -0.61 -16.54 5.05
C GLU A 129 0.52 -16.45 6.08
N ALA A 130 0.25 -15.91 7.29
CA ALA A 130 1.22 -15.83 8.37
C ALA A 130 1.55 -17.20 8.96
N LEU A 131 0.61 -18.14 8.96
CA LEU A 131 0.79 -19.49 9.49
C LEU A 131 1.42 -20.48 8.50
N ARG A 132 1.73 -20.06 7.26
CA ARG A 132 2.40 -20.91 6.28
C ARG A 132 3.76 -21.40 6.78
N THR A 133 4.06 -22.67 6.51
CA THR A 133 5.31 -23.35 6.89
C THR A 133 6.14 -23.78 5.68
N ASP A 134 5.59 -23.69 4.48
CA ASP A 134 6.20 -24.11 3.21
C ASP A 134 7.11 -23.05 2.60
N THR A 135 7.29 -21.91 3.24
CA THR A 135 8.13 -20.81 2.80
C THR A 135 8.89 -20.16 3.95
N LYS A 136 10.08 -19.64 3.65
CA LYS A 136 10.92 -18.86 4.58
C LYS A 136 10.95 -17.36 4.24
N GLN A 137 10.27 -16.95 3.15
CA GLN A 137 10.21 -15.53 2.79
C GLN A 137 9.46 -14.75 3.86
N PRO A 138 9.99 -13.58 4.29
CA PRO A 138 9.32 -12.73 5.27
C PRO A 138 7.97 -12.24 4.75
N LEU A 139 6.99 -12.12 5.65
CA LEU A 139 5.66 -11.58 5.34
C LEU A 139 5.55 -10.14 5.79
N TYR A 140 5.15 -9.28 4.87
CA TYR A 140 4.78 -7.89 5.14
C TYR A 140 3.30 -7.68 4.90
N VAL A 141 2.61 -7.02 5.83
CA VAL A 141 1.23 -6.54 5.65
C VAL A 141 1.31 -5.03 5.45
N LEU A 142 0.83 -4.58 4.29
CA LEU A 142 0.93 -3.20 3.82
C LEU A 142 -0.43 -2.54 3.99
N CYS A 143 -0.57 -1.68 5.01
CA CYS A 143 -1.83 -1.00 5.30
C CYS A 143 -1.75 0.46 4.85
N GLY A 144 -2.55 0.82 3.82
CA GLY A 144 -2.78 2.19 3.36
C GLY A 144 -4.07 2.80 3.92
N ALA A 145 -4.73 2.13 4.85
CA ALA A 145 -6.02 2.48 5.43
C ALA A 145 -6.00 2.39 6.96
N GLY A 146 -7.16 2.12 7.58
CA GLY A 146 -7.27 1.71 8.97
C GLY A 146 -6.55 0.40 9.27
N LEU A 147 -6.59 -0.06 10.51
CA LEU A 147 -5.88 -1.26 10.96
C LEU A 147 -6.83 -2.40 11.34
N THR A 148 -8.08 -2.37 10.89
CA THR A 148 -9.14 -3.27 11.33
C THR A 148 -8.79 -4.74 11.10
N GLU A 149 -8.35 -5.12 9.91
CA GLU A 149 -8.05 -6.50 9.55
C GLU A 149 -6.83 -7.03 10.28
N ILE A 150 -5.73 -6.27 10.28
CA ILE A 150 -4.50 -6.70 10.97
C ILE A 150 -4.65 -6.75 12.48
N ALA A 151 -5.37 -5.79 13.09
CA ALA A 151 -5.68 -5.81 14.52
C ALA A 151 -6.50 -7.05 14.89
N SER A 152 -7.53 -7.34 14.11
CA SER A 152 -8.40 -8.49 14.31
C SER A 152 -7.66 -9.82 14.12
N ALA A 153 -6.77 -9.90 13.13
CA ALA A 153 -5.93 -11.08 12.92
C ALA A 153 -4.99 -11.32 14.12
N LEU A 154 -4.33 -10.26 14.62
CA LEU A 154 -3.42 -10.34 15.77
C LEU A 154 -4.12 -10.67 17.09
N LEU A 155 -5.35 -10.17 17.29
CA LEU A 155 -6.16 -10.52 18.46
C LEU A 155 -6.69 -11.96 18.40
N THR A 156 -7.04 -12.42 17.20
CA THR A 156 -7.54 -13.79 16.99
C THR A 156 -6.43 -14.84 17.10
N LYS A 157 -5.22 -14.50 16.62
CA LYS A 157 -4.04 -15.37 16.57
C LYS A 157 -2.79 -14.57 16.98
N PRO A 158 -2.57 -14.34 18.30
CA PRO A 158 -1.43 -13.55 18.77
C PRO A 158 -0.07 -14.09 18.33
N GLU A 159 0.04 -15.40 18.11
CA GLU A 159 1.26 -16.07 17.67
C GLU A 159 1.74 -15.71 16.27
N ILE A 160 0.94 -14.96 15.49
CA ILE A 160 1.41 -14.46 14.18
C ILE A 160 2.18 -13.13 14.27
N ALA A 161 2.21 -12.49 15.43
CA ALA A 161 2.82 -11.18 15.61
C ALA A 161 4.32 -11.16 15.28
N ASP A 162 5.06 -12.22 15.60
CA ASP A 162 6.48 -12.36 15.30
C ASP A 162 6.78 -12.76 13.84
N LYS A 163 5.76 -13.18 13.10
CA LYS A 163 5.86 -13.62 11.70
C LYS A 163 5.57 -12.51 10.69
N ILE A 164 5.08 -11.37 11.14
CA ILE A 164 4.62 -10.27 10.31
C ILE A 164 5.46 -9.01 10.57
N THR A 165 5.82 -8.30 9.52
CA THR A 165 6.17 -6.89 9.58
C THR A 165 4.99 -6.09 9.05
N LEU A 166 4.35 -5.31 9.91
CA LEU A 166 3.29 -4.36 9.53
C LEU A 166 3.94 -3.07 9.04
N ILE A 167 3.62 -2.64 7.83
CA ILE A 167 3.96 -1.31 7.30
C ILE A 167 2.66 -0.53 7.20
N TRP A 168 2.57 0.60 7.89
CA TRP A 168 1.35 1.37 7.98
C TRP A 168 1.53 2.82 7.58
N ILE A 169 0.77 3.25 6.59
CA ILE A 169 0.56 4.67 6.27
C ILE A 169 -0.48 5.20 7.25
N GLY A 170 -0.05 5.92 8.27
CA GLY A 170 -1.02 6.45 9.23
C GLY A 170 -0.44 6.87 10.56
N GLY A 171 -1.31 7.50 11.33
CA GLY A 171 -1.03 8.10 12.61
C GLY A 171 -0.51 9.54 12.52
N PRO A 172 -0.69 10.31 13.60
CA PRO A 172 -0.19 11.67 13.68
C PRO A 172 1.34 11.70 13.76
N GLU A 173 1.87 12.89 13.65
CA GLU A 173 3.28 13.20 13.90
C GLU A 173 3.69 12.80 15.33
N HIS A 174 4.88 12.25 15.49
CA HIS A 174 5.54 12.19 16.80
C HIS A 174 6.06 13.58 17.15
N SER A 175 5.62 14.12 18.28
CA SER A 175 5.83 15.53 18.67
C SER A 175 7.29 15.97 18.79
N ASP A 176 8.20 15.03 18.98
CA ASP A 176 9.65 15.25 19.00
C ASP A 176 10.31 15.13 17.61
N ILE A 177 9.55 14.75 16.57
CA ILE A 177 10.02 14.65 15.19
C ILE A 177 9.43 15.78 14.32
N ALA A 178 8.13 16.02 14.43
CA ALA A 178 7.46 17.03 13.61
C ALA A 178 6.23 17.59 14.30
N LEU A 179 5.82 18.80 13.90
CA LEU A 179 4.57 19.41 14.32
C LEU A 179 3.45 19.10 13.32
N PRO A 180 2.19 19.03 13.79
CA PRO A 180 1.04 18.91 12.90
C PRO A 180 0.95 20.15 11.98
N PRO A 181 0.30 20.03 10.81
CA PRO A 181 0.05 21.19 9.95
C PRO A 181 -0.69 22.29 10.70
N PRO A 182 -0.40 23.57 10.44
CA PRO A 182 -1.08 24.68 11.10
C PRO A 182 -2.61 24.60 10.97
N GLY A 183 -3.31 24.75 12.09
CA GLY A 183 -4.76 24.66 12.14
C GLY A 183 -5.36 23.26 12.02
N TYR A 184 -4.54 22.20 11.96
CA TYR A 184 -5.03 20.82 11.92
C TYR A 184 -5.32 20.32 13.34
N SER A 185 -6.59 20.18 13.67
CA SER A 185 -7.06 19.71 14.99
C SER A 185 -7.75 18.33 14.96
N LYS A 186 -7.89 17.72 13.78
CA LYS A 186 -8.57 16.43 13.63
C LYS A 186 -7.62 15.27 13.92
N VAL A 187 -8.19 14.14 14.32
CA VAL A 187 -7.47 12.86 14.33
C VAL A 187 -6.92 12.58 12.93
N GLU A 188 -5.74 11.96 12.86
CA GLU A 188 -5.15 11.60 11.57
C GLU A 188 -6.09 10.65 10.81
N TYR A 189 -6.15 10.79 9.48
CA TYR A 189 -7.20 10.20 8.64
C TYR A 189 -7.28 8.68 8.76
N ASN A 190 -6.17 7.97 8.54
CA ASN A 190 -6.15 6.50 8.58
C ASN A 190 -6.33 5.94 10.00
N LEU A 191 -5.81 6.65 11.01
CA LEU A 191 -6.09 6.33 12.41
C LEU A 191 -7.58 6.49 12.73
N ASN A 192 -8.22 7.52 12.18
CA ASN A 192 -9.64 7.81 12.41
C ASN A 192 -10.60 6.85 11.71
N ILE A 193 -10.14 6.07 10.74
CA ILE A 193 -10.95 5.01 10.11
C ILE A 193 -11.39 4.00 11.18
N ASP A 194 -10.44 3.51 12.00
CA ASP A 194 -10.72 2.62 13.13
C ASP A 194 -9.77 2.89 14.31
N PRO A 195 -10.09 3.85 15.18
CA PRO A 195 -9.26 4.12 16.36
C PRO A 195 -9.13 2.93 17.30
N LYS A 196 -10.13 2.04 17.36
CA LYS A 196 -10.10 0.84 18.22
C LYS A 196 -9.10 -0.20 17.72
N ALA A 197 -9.03 -0.39 16.41
CA ALA A 197 -8.02 -1.23 15.79
C ALA A 197 -6.61 -0.66 16.01
N ALA A 198 -6.43 0.65 15.84
CA ALA A 198 -5.15 1.30 16.13
C ALA A 198 -4.75 1.14 17.60
N MET A 199 -5.69 1.32 18.55
CA MET A 199 -5.47 1.03 19.98
C MET A 199 -5.04 -0.42 20.19
N ALA A 200 -5.72 -1.39 19.58
CA ALA A 200 -5.37 -2.81 19.69
C ALA A 200 -3.94 -3.06 19.21
N VAL A 201 -3.57 -2.59 18.02
CA VAL A 201 -2.22 -2.78 17.45
C VAL A 201 -1.15 -2.14 18.31
N PHE A 202 -1.31 -0.89 18.72
CA PHE A 202 -0.28 -0.16 19.46
C PHE A 202 -0.17 -0.61 20.93
N ASN A 203 -1.32 -0.81 21.59
CA ASN A 203 -1.36 -1.02 23.04
C ASN A 203 -1.26 -2.49 23.45
N LYS A 204 -1.62 -3.46 22.54
CA LYS A 204 -1.84 -4.86 22.95
C LYS A 204 -1.05 -5.89 22.15
N THR A 205 -0.44 -5.52 21.03
CA THR A 205 0.29 -6.49 20.21
C THR A 205 1.79 -6.24 20.21
N ALA A 206 2.55 -7.30 19.90
CA ALA A 206 4.00 -7.25 19.77
C ALA A 206 4.45 -7.19 18.30
N VAL A 207 3.54 -6.97 17.35
CA VAL A 207 3.86 -6.95 15.92
C VAL A 207 4.95 -5.94 15.61
N LYS A 208 5.91 -6.33 14.77
CA LYS A 208 6.92 -5.41 14.24
C LYS A 208 6.24 -4.35 13.37
N LEU A 209 6.33 -3.09 13.77
CA LEU A 209 5.66 -1.97 13.10
C LEU A 209 6.68 -1.02 12.46
N TRP A 210 6.47 -0.74 11.18
CA TRP A 210 7.10 0.33 10.42
C TRP A 210 6.01 1.36 10.12
N GLN A 211 6.08 2.49 10.77
CA GLN A 211 5.08 3.55 10.65
C GLN A 211 5.55 4.65 9.70
N ILE A 212 4.65 5.05 8.81
CA ILE A 212 4.82 6.21 7.93
C ILE A 212 3.77 7.25 8.36
N PRO A 213 4.09 8.13 9.33
CA PRO A 213 3.15 9.08 9.89
C PRO A 213 2.82 10.22 8.93
N ARG A 214 1.81 11.02 9.26
CA ARG A 214 1.27 12.09 8.41
C ARG A 214 2.32 13.06 7.86
N ASN A 215 3.30 13.47 8.66
CA ASN A 215 4.38 14.35 8.19
C ASN A 215 5.27 13.72 7.11
N VAL A 216 5.23 12.38 6.98
CA VAL A 216 6.04 11.63 6.00
C VAL A 216 5.24 11.28 4.76
N TYR A 217 4.06 10.66 4.88
CA TYR A 217 3.28 10.33 3.69
C TYR A 217 2.86 11.57 2.89
N ARG A 218 2.68 12.72 3.54
CA ARG A 218 2.42 14.00 2.87
C ARG A 218 3.60 14.55 2.06
N GLN A 219 4.80 13.98 2.19
CA GLN A 219 5.93 14.29 1.33
C GLN A 219 5.78 13.66 -0.07
N ALA A 220 4.90 12.68 -0.24
CA ALA A 220 4.67 11.98 -1.51
C ALA A 220 3.90 12.85 -2.52
N LEU A 221 4.41 14.04 -2.80
CA LEU A 221 3.81 15.01 -3.72
C LEU A 221 4.09 14.60 -5.17
N PHE A 222 3.03 14.29 -5.91
CA PHE A 222 3.11 13.89 -7.32
C PHE A 222 2.65 15.05 -8.22
N PRO A 223 3.48 15.50 -9.18
CA PRO A 223 3.12 16.63 -10.04
C PRO A 223 2.00 16.29 -11.02
N TYR A 224 1.02 17.18 -11.16
CA TYR A 224 -0.04 17.05 -12.18
C TYR A 224 0.52 17.00 -13.60
N SER A 225 1.61 17.72 -13.87
CA SER A 225 2.32 17.63 -15.15
C SER A 225 2.81 16.21 -15.46
N HIS A 226 3.31 15.46 -14.48
CA HIS A 226 3.67 14.06 -14.65
C HIS A 226 2.44 13.18 -14.87
N LEU A 227 1.33 13.45 -14.20
CA LEU A 227 0.08 12.73 -14.43
C LEU A 227 -0.35 12.81 -15.89
N VAL A 228 -0.30 14.01 -16.48
CA VAL A 228 -0.72 14.26 -17.87
C VAL A 228 0.30 13.73 -18.88
N THR A 229 1.60 13.99 -18.66
CA THR A 229 2.64 13.75 -19.68
C THR A 229 3.31 12.41 -19.56
N LYS A 230 3.31 11.78 -18.38
CA LYS A 230 4.04 10.54 -18.09
C LYS A 230 3.12 9.36 -17.75
N VAL A 231 2.02 9.59 -17.02
CA VAL A 231 1.09 8.50 -16.64
C VAL A 231 0.05 8.28 -17.73
N LYS A 232 -0.71 9.32 -18.09
CA LYS A 232 -1.81 9.21 -19.07
C LYS A 232 -1.47 8.49 -20.37
N PRO A 233 -0.30 8.69 -21.02
CA PRO A 233 0.01 8.05 -22.30
C PRO A 233 0.43 6.57 -22.18
N GLN A 234 0.44 5.98 -20.97
CA GLN A 234 0.90 4.60 -20.74
C GLN A 234 -0.23 3.56 -20.85
N GLY A 235 -0.86 3.51 -22.02
CA GLY A 235 -1.87 2.51 -22.33
C GLY A 235 -3.12 2.57 -21.47
N LYS A 236 -3.82 1.44 -21.33
CA LYS A 236 -5.08 1.37 -20.55
C LYS A 236 -4.87 1.66 -19.06
N LEU A 237 -3.76 1.20 -18.49
CA LEU A 237 -3.44 1.41 -17.08
C LEU A 237 -3.20 2.89 -16.80
N GLY A 238 -2.35 3.54 -17.59
CA GLY A 238 -2.07 4.97 -17.41
C GLY A 238 -3.31 5.85 -17.59
N GLU A 239 -4.14 5.55 -18.58
CA GLU A 239 -5.40 6.26 -18.82
C GLU A 239 -6.39 6.08 -17.65
N TYR A 240 -6.45 4.88 -17.06
CA TYR A 240 -7.29 4.59 -15.89
C TYR A 240 -6.83 5.41 -14.67
N LEU A 241 -5.56 5.32 -14.31
CA LEU A 241 -4.99 6.07 -13.18
C LEU A 241 -5.15 7.59 -13.37
N TYR A 242 -4.92 8.08 -14.59
CA TYR A 242 -5.17 9.48 -14.93
C TYR A 242 -6.61 9.87 -14.66
N LYS A 243 -7.59 9.09 -15.13
CA LYS A 243 -9.02 9.41 -14.97
C LYS A 243 -9.44 9.42 -13.50
N GLU A 244 -9.00 8.46 -12.71
CA GLU A 244 -9.35 8.38 -11.29
C GLU A 244 -8.82 9.61 -10.54
N LEU A 245 -7.55 9.97 -10.69
CA LEU A 245 -6.97 11.11 -10.00
C LEU A 245 -7.48 12.47 -10.56
N HIS A 246 -7.60 12.61 -11.88
CA HIS A 246 -8.10 13.83 -12.49
C HIS A 246 -9.54 14.12 -12.07
N ARG A 247 -10.40 13.08 -11.98
CA ARG A 247 -11.79 13.21 -11.52
C ARG A 247 -11.85 13.76 -10.09
N LEU A 248 -11.01 13.25 -9.19
CA LEU A 248 -10.94 13.76 -7.83
C LEU A 248 -10.46 15.21 -7.79
N MET A 249 -9.35 15.51 -8.41
CA MET A 249 -8.79 16.86 -8.45
C MET A 249 -9.78 17.88 -9.01
N SER A 250 -10.57 17.50 -10.02
CA SER A 250 -11.61 18.35 -10.60
C SER A 250 -12.78 18.62 -9.65
N ARG A 251 -13.14 17.65 -8.79
CA ARG A 251 -14.21 17.82 -7.79
C ARG A 251 -13.85 18.80 -6.69
N VAL A 252 -12.61 18.85 -6.30
CA VAL A 252 -12.12 19.74 -5.22
C VAL A 252 -12.10 21.21 -5.66
N GLY A 253 -12.29 21.49 -6.95
CA GLY A 253 -12.48 22.85 -7.50
C GLY A 253 -11.25 23.77 -7.44
N ARG A 254 -10.17 23.32 -6.83
CA ARG A 254 -8.86 24.00 -6.76
C ARG A 254 -7.78 22.97 -7.04
N ILE A 255 -7.59 22.66 -8.30
CA ILE A 255 -6.51 21.77 -8.71
C ILE A 255 -5.21 22.53 -8.47
N GLY A 256 -4.44 22.12 -7.47
CA GLY A 256 -3.05 22.52 -7.34
C GLY A 256 -2.20 21.81 -8.39
N GLU A 257 -0.93 22.13 -8.44
CA GLU A 257 0.01 21.49 -9.37
C GLU A 257 0.52 20.13 -8.87
N THR A 258 0.12 19.72 -7.68
CA THR A 258 0.52 18.45 -7.05
C THR A 258 -0.65 17.77 -6.36
N TYR A 259 -0.56 16.43 -6.24
CA TYR A 259 -1.40 15.61 -5.37
C TYR A 259 -0.53 14.74 -4.46
N ILE A 260 -1.01 14.44 -3.26
CA ILE A 260 -0.31 13.56 -2.33
C ILE A 260 -0.69 12.11 -2.66
N LEU A 261 0.24 11.33 -3.23
CA LEU A 261 0.08 9.89 -3.41
C LEU A 261 0.62 9.18 -2.15
N GLY A 262 -0.10 9.34 -1.04
CA GLY A 262 0.33 9.02 0.32
C GLY A 262 0.64 7.55 0.57
N ASP A 263 0.07 6.63 -0.20
CA ASP A 263 0.27 5.19 -0.08
C ASP A 263 1.49 4.67 -0.85
N SER A 264 2.04 5.46 -1.79
CA SER A 264 3.20 5.06 -2.60
C SER A 264 4.42 4.62 -1.77
N PRO A 265 4.69 5.16 -0.57
CA PRO A 265 5.78 4.69 0.28
C PRO A 265 5.72 3.20 0.66
N LEU A 266 4.55 2.56 0.62
CA LEU A 266 4.44 1.11 0.82
C LEU A 266 5.28 0.32 -0.19
N VAL A 267 5.40 0.83 -1.43
CA VAL A 267 6.26 0.24 -2.46
C VAL A 267 7.73 0.56 -2.22
N LEU A 268 8.03 1.79 -1.81
CA LEU A 268 9.40 2.22 -1.49
C LEU A 268 10.03 1.33 -0.41
N PHE A 269 9.27 1.01 0.64
CA PHE A 269 9.76 0.22 1.78
C PHE A 269 9.64 -1.30 1.59
N THR A 270 9.21 -1.76 0.44
CA THR A 270 9.16 -3.18 0.07
C THR A 270 9.91 -3.47 -1.21
N ALA A 271 9.32 -3.19 -2.35
CA ALA A 271 9.87 -3.56 -3.65
C ALA A 271 11.18 -2.85 -4.00
N LEU A 272 11.36 -1.60 -3.56
CA LEU A 272 12.50 -0.76 -3.93
C LEU A 272 13.67 -0.80 -2.93
N GLN A 273 13.57 -1.61 -1.87
CA GLN A 273 14.71 -1.79 -0.97
C GLN A 273 15.85 -2.54 -1.64
N SER A 274 17.06 -2.03 -1.52
CA SER A 274 18.29 -2.75 -1.88
C SER A 274 18.56 -3.86 -0.85
N TYR A 275 19.16 -4.96 -1.27
CA TYR A 275 19.64 -6.03 -0.37
C TYR A 275 21.14 -6.05 -0.24
N PHE A 276 21.79 -5.03 -0.77
CA PHE A 276 23.24 -4.94 -0.74
C PHE A 276 23.74 -4.41 0.61
N GLU A 277 22.96 -3.56 1.27
CA GLU A 277 23.26 -2.99 2.56
C GLU A 277 22.45 -3.67 3.68
N ALA A 278 22.94 -3.64 4.91
CA ALA A 278 22.28 -4.23 6.06
C ALA A 278 20.89 -3.60 6.37
N ASP A 279 20.73 -2.32 6.02
CA ASP A 279 19.44 -1.62 6.06
C ASP A 279 19.29 -0.76 4.79
N PRO A 280 18.87 -1.37 3.71
CA PRO A 280 19.01 -0.85 2.34
C PRO A 280 17.97 0.19 1.95
N SER A 281 17.36 0.90 2.89
CA SER A 281 16.40 1.95 2.58
C SER A 281 17.10 3.25 2.21
N SER A 282 16.66 3.89 1.13
CA SER A 282 17.06 5.26 0.78
C SER A 282 16.35 6.32 1.66
N SER A 283 15.54 5.91 2.61
CA SER A 283 14.74 6.78 3.47
C SER A 283 15.21 6.72 4.92
N PHE A 284 15.01 7.83 5.63
CA PHE A 284 15.41 7.96 7.02
C PHE A 284 14.30 7.56 7.98
N TYR A 285 14.65 6.94 9.09
CA TYR A 285 13.73 6.60 10.17
C TYR A 285 14.39 6.75 11.55
N ALA A 286 13.57 6.86 12.57
CA ALA A 286 13.95 6.75 13.97
C ALA A 286 13.36 5.47 14.57
N VAL A 287 14.11 4.84 15.48
CA VAL A 287 13.56 3.78 16.33
C VAL A 287 13.00 4.45 17.58
N LYS A 288 11.72 4.25 17.84
CA LYS A 288 11.00 4.87 18.96
C LYS A 288 10.20 3.83 19.71
N GLN A 289 9.97 4.09 20.99
CA GLN A 289 8.98 3.33 21.74
C GLN A 289 7.58 3.70 21.25
N ALA A 290 6.75 2.70 20.97
CA ALA A 290 5.38 2.91 20.55
C ALA A 290 4.61 3.67 21.64
N PRO A 291 3.95 4.79 21.31
CA PRO A 291 3.07 5.43 22.26
C PRO A 291 1.84 4.55 22.51
N LYS A 292 1.17 4.72 23.65
CA LYS A 292 -0.21 4.27 23.78
C LYS A 292 -1.13 5.19 22.98
N ILE A 293 -2.16 4.63 22.37
CA ILE A 293 -3.23 5.41 21.74
C ILE A 293 -4.41 5.41 22.69
N ASN A 294 -4.92 6.61 23.00
CA ASN A 294 -6.12 6.76 23.85
C ASN A 294 -7.41 6.71 23.03
N SER A 295 -8.56 6.77 23.70
CA SER A 295 -9.89 6.75 23.06
C SER A 295 -10.13 7.88 22.06
N ASP A 296 -9.39 8.99 22.19
CA ASP A 296 -9.50 10.16 21.33
C ASP A 296 -8.52 10.11 20.13
N GLY A 297 -7.82 8.98 19.95
CA GLY A 297 -6.84 8.79 18.89
C GLY A 297 -5.53 9.56 19.08
N GLN A 298 -5.23 9.96 20.33
CA GLN A 298 -4.03 10.73 20.64
C GLN A 298 -2.92 9.83 21.20
N TYR A 299 -1.68 10.19 20.92
CA TYR A 299 -0.50 9.53 21.45
C TYR A 299 -0.21 9.92 22.91
N GLN A 300 -0.02 8.90 23.74
CA GLN A 300 0.44 9.01 25.11
C GLN A 300 1.79 8.32 25.25
N TYR A 301 2.85 9.08 25.45
CA TYR A 301 4.21 8.56 25.60
C TYR A 301 4.45 8.15 27.05
N ASN A 302 4.76 6.88 27.29
CA ASN A 302 4.96 6.30 28.63
C ASN A 302 6.26 5.50 28.79
N HIS A 303 7.12 5.45 27.77
CA HIS A 303 8.38 4.71 27.77
C HIS A 303 8.28 3.19 28.05
N GLU A 304 7.09 2.60 27.91
CA GLU A 304 6.84 1.17 28.12
C GLU A 304 6.54 0.39 26.85
N GLY A 305 6.32 1.09 25.74
CA GLY A 305 5.98 0.49 24.45
C GLY A 305 7.14 -0.27 23.83
N ARG A 306 6.81 -1.24 22.96
CA ARG A 306 7.81 -1.90 22.12
C ARG A 306 8.49 -0.91 21.17
N ASN A 307 9.68 -1.24 20.71
CA ASN A 307 10.33 -0.46 19.67
C ASN A 307 9.58 -0.59 18.34
N ILE A 308 9.33 0.56 17.69
CA ILE A 308 8.77 0.67 16.35
C ILE A 308 9.71 1.50 15.47
N ARG A 309 9.65 1.28 14.16
CA ARG A 309 10.33 2.13 13.20
C ARG A 309 9.37 3.24 12.78
N VAL A 310 9.79 4.50 12.92
CA VAL A 310 9.03 5.68 12.51
C VAL A 310 9.82 6.37 11.42
N TYR A 311 9.32 6.34 10.19
CA TYR A 311 9.97 7.04 9.10
C TYR A 311 9.86 8.56 9.27
N THR A 312 10.89 9.27 8.82
CA THR A 312 11.00 10.73 8.94
C THR A 312 11.12 11.42 7.59
N GLN A 313 11.60 10.67 6.59
CA GLN A 313 11.77 11.15 5.23
C GLN A 313 11.60 9.99 4.25
N ILE A 314 11.19 10.29 3.02
CA ILE A 314 11.07 9.33 1.91
C ILE A 314 11.83 9.82 0.70
N ASP A 315 12.37 8.89 -0.10
CA ASP A 315 13.00 9.18 -1.38
C ASP A 315 11.93 9.24 -2.49
N ASN A 316 11.34 10.42 -2.66
CA ASN A 316 10.34 10.66 -3.71
C ASN A 316 10.90 10.48 -5.12
N TYR A 317 12.18 10.81 -5.32
CA TYR A 317 12.79 10.67 -6.64
C TYR A 317 12.88 9.20 -7.04
N LEU A 318 13.45 8.34 -6.20
CA LEU A 318 13.51 6.91 -6.46
C LEU A 318 12.10 6.34 -6.66
N MET A 319 11.18 6.65 -5.75
CA MET A 319 9.84 6.08 -5.74
C MET A 319 9.05 6.42 -7.01
N PHE A 320 9.01 7.67 -7.42
CA PHE A 320 8.22 8.08 -8.57
C PHE A 320 8.93 7.88 -9.91
N SER A 321 10.27 7.97 -9.96
CA SER A 321 10.99 7.65 -11.20
C SER A 321 10.87 6.17 -11.55
N ASP A 322 10.95 5.26 -10.56
CA ASP A 322 10.73 3.83 -10.77
C ASP A 322 9.29 3.53 -11.22
N PHE A 323 8.30 4.14 -10.58
CA PHE A 323 6.90 4.00 -10.98
C PHE A 323 6.67 4.39 -12.44
N LEU A 324 7.15 5.56 -12.84
CA LEU A 324 6.98 6.07 -14.20
C LEU A 324 7.71 5.21 -15.23
N ALA A 325 8.92 4.74 -14.90
CA ALA A 325 9.68 3.83 -15.76
C ALA A 325 8.96 2.48 -15.94
N LYS A 326 8.44 1.89 -14.84
CA LYS A 326 7.68 0.65 -14.89
C LYS A 326 6.38 0.77 -15.68
N LEU A 327 5.67 1.91 -15.57
CA LEU A 327 4.50 2.17 -16.42
C LEU A 327 4.87 2.20 -17.89
N GLU A 328 5.98 2.86 -18.25
CA GLU A 328 6.47 2.92 -19.62
C GLU A 328 6.89 1.54 -20.17
N MET A 329 7.54 0.72 -19.36
CA MET A 329 7.94 -0.66 -19.71
C MET A 329 6.75 -1.60 -19.88
N ASN A 330 5.60 -1.32 -19.27
CA ASN A 330 4.39 -2.15 -19.31
C ASN A 330 3.39 -1.72 -20.40
N LYS A 331 3.75 -0.84 -21.30
CA LYS A 331 2.90 -0.23 -22.33
C LYS A 331 2.46 -1.23 -23.40
#